data_6e2e0492f532080a33451fbeb7e493b3
#
_entry.id   6e2e0492f532080a33451fbeb7e493b3
#
_cell.length_a   1.000
_cell.length_b   1.000
_cell.length_c   1.000
_cell.angle_alpha   90.00
_cell.angle_beta   90.00
_cell.angle_gamma   90.00
#
_symmetry.space_group_name_H-M   'P 1'
#
loop_
_entity.id
_entity.type
_entity.pdbx_description
1 polymer ?
#
loop_
_entity_poly.entity_id
_entity_poly.type
_entity_poly.pdbx_seq_one_letter_code
_entity_poly.pdbx_strand_id
1 'polypeptide(L)'
;MHLQTKHTAIPKAVKERVYERDHHQCLFCGRYVDVSNASAHYIARSHGGLGIEENLLTLCDWCHNQFDNSEYRHEMKLLFGRYLKANYPDWDETKLIYKKGME
;
A
#
# COMPACT_ATOMS: atom_id res chain seq x y z
N MET A 1 -21.27 7.26 3.77
CA MET A 1 -20.02 6.49 3.96
C MET A 1 -19.27 7.06 5.16
N HIS A 2 -18.78 6.19 6.01
CA HIS A 2 -17.98 6.59 7.15
C HIS A 2 -16.69 7.27 6.70
N LEU A 3 -16.24 8.35 7.38
CA LEU A 3 -15.04 9.09 6.97
C LEU A 3 -13.79 8.22 6.88
N GLN A 4 -13.59 7.31 7.83
CA GLN A 4 -12.45 6.40 7.78
C GLN A 4 -12.49 5.54 6.51
N THR A 5 -13.64 5.01 6.15
CA THR A 5 -13.80 4.22 4.92
C THR A 5 -13.48 5.05 3.69
N LYS A 6 -13.93 6.31 3.67
CA LYS A 6 -13.64 7.23 2.56
C LYS A 6 -12.13 7.44 2.39
N HIS A 7 -11.41 7.68 3.47
CA HIS A 7 -9.98 7.97 3.41
C HIS A 7 -9.12 6.73 3.19
N THR A 8 -9.60 5.54 3.56
CA THR A 8 -8.86 4.29 3.37
C THR A 8 -9.13 3.63 2.02
N ALA A 9 -10.18 4.04 1.32
CA ALA A 9 -10.46 3.56 -0.02
C ALA A 9 -9.41 4.11 -1.00
N ILE A 10 -9.15 3.37 -2.08
CA ILE A 10 -8.13 3.74 -3.07
C ILE A 10 -8.80 4.37 -4.29
N PRO A 11 -8.61 5.67 -4.54
CA PRO A 11 -9.09 6.27 -5.77
C PRO A 11 -8.43 5.64 -7.00
N LYS A 12 -9.15 5.57 -8.10
CA LYS A 12 -8.64 4.97 -9.35
C LYS A 12 -7.32 5.62 -9.79
N ALA A 13 -7.26 6.95 -9.75
CA ALA A 13 -6.05 7.68 -10.16
C ALA A 13 -4.83 7.34 -9.30
N VAL A 14 -5.05 7.12 -8.00
CA VAL A 14 -3.97 6.73 -7.10
C VAL A 14 -3.48 5.32 -7.43
N LYS A 15 -4.39 4.39 -7.66
CA LYS A 15 -4.06 3.02 -8.05
C LYS A 15 -3.23 3.00 -9.33
N GLU A 16 -3.61 3.81 -10.32
CA GLU A 16 -2.87 3.91 -11.57
C GLU A 16 -1.45 4.43 -11.36
N ARG A 17 -1.27 5.45 -10.51
CA ARG A 17 0.05 5.99 -10.20
C ARG A 17 0.94 4.98 -9.48
N VAL A 18 0.38 4.23 -8.54
CA VAL A 18 1.10 3.17 -7.82
C VAL A 18 1.56 2.09 -8.80
N TYR A 19 0.67 1.66 -9.67
CA TYR A 19 0.97 0.65 -10.67
C TYR A 19 2.12 1.09 -11.60
N GLU A 20 2.08 2.34 -12.08
CA GLU A 20 3.15 2.88 -12.92
C GLU A 20 4.46 3.03 -12.14
N ARG A 21 4.40 3.52 -10.90
CA ARG A 21 5.59 3.64 -10.05
C ARG A 21 6.29 2.29 -9.89
N ASP A 22 5.50 1.22 -9.75
CA ASP A 22 6.02 -0.12 -9.49
C ASP A 22 6.28 -0.91 -10.77
N HIS A 23 6.24 -0.24 -11.93
CA HIS A 23 6.58 -0.81 -13.24
C HIS A 23 5.72 -2.02 -13.61
N HIS A 24 4.45 -2.04 -13.20
CA HIS A 24 3.49 -3.10 -13.49
C HIS A 24 3.89 -4.45 -12.90
N GLN A 25 4.79 -4.46 -11.94
CA GLN A 25 5.33 -5.68 -11.36
C GLN A 25 5.05 -5.77 -9.86
N CYS A 26 4.87 -7.01 -9.39
CA CYS A 26 4.84 -7.29 -7.96
C CYS A 26 6.16 -6.85 -7.34
N LEU A 27 6.10 -6.04 -6.30
CA LEU A 27 7.30 -5.53 -5.64
C LEU A 27 8.11 -6.61 -4.91
N PHE A 28 7.51 -7.76 -4.64
CA PHE A 28 8.20 -8.82 -3.92
C PHE A 28 8.78 -9.88 -4.86
N CYS A 29 7.94 -10.47 -5.73
CA CYS A 29 8.40 -11.57 -6.59
C CYS A 29 8.75 -11.14 -8.02
N GLY A 30 8.42 -9.91 -8.41
CA GLY A 30 8.80 -9.36 -9.71
C GLY A 30 7.92 -9.73 -10.89
N ARG A 31 6.90 -10.57 -10.71
CA ARG A 31 6.03 -10.95 -11.83
C ARG A 31 5.18 -9.77 -12.29
N TYR A 32 4.88 -9.74 -13.58
CA TYR A 32 3.96 -8.74 -14.12
C TYR A 32 2.55 -9.04 -13.66
N VAL A 33 1.82 -8.01 -13.28
CA VAL A 33 0.47 -8.12 -12.74
C VAL A 33 -0.44 -7.07 -13.35
N ASP A 34 -1.72 -7.13 -13.01
CA ASP A 34 -2.73 -6.19 -13.47
C ASP A 34 -2.78 -4.96 -12.56
N VAL A 35 -3.36 -3.86 -13.06
CA VAL A 35 -3.49 -2.62 -12.29
C VAL A 35 -4.29 -2.84 -10.99
N SER A 36 -5.22 -3.79 -10.98
CA SER A 36 -5.96 -4.13 -9.76
C SER A 36 -5.06 -4.62 -8.63
N ASN A 37 -3.85 -5.06 -8.95
CA ASN A 37 -2.87 -5.52 -7.96
C ASN A 37 -2.13 -4.37 -7.26
N ALA A 38 -2.33 -3.12 -7.69
CA ALA A 38 -1.77 -1.94 -7.03
C ALA A 38 -2.68 -1.50 -5.87
N SER A 39 -2.99 -2.45 -4.97
CA SER A 39 -4.02 -2.26 -3.94
C SER A 39 -3.62 -2.78 -2.56
N ALA A 40 -2.36 -3.15 -2.36
CA ALA A 40 -1.91 -3.62 -1.06
C ALA A 40 -1.58 -2.44 -0.16
N HIS A 41 -2.24 -2.35 1.00
CA HIS A 41 -1.97 -1.31 1.99
C HIS A 41 -0.77 -1.69 2.85
N TYR A 42 0.23 -0.82 2.95
CA TYR A 42 1.37 -1.00 3.84
C TYR A 42 0.92 -1.01 5.30
N ILE A 43 0.16 0.01 5.70
CA ILE A 43 -0.59 -0.02 6.96
C ILE A 43 -1.98 -0.51 6.59
N ALA A 44 -2.42 -1.61 7.19
CA ALA A 44 -3.67 -2.27 6.84
C ALA A 44 -4.86 -1.32 6.93
N ARG A 45 -5.79 -1.48 6.01
CA ARG A 45 -7.02 -0.70 5.98
C ARG A 45 -7.81 -0.82 7.29
N SER A 46 -7.81 -2.02 7.87
CA SER A 46 -8.45 -2.29 9.17
C SER A 46 -7.82 -1.52 10.32
N HIS A 47 -6.59 -1.05 10.16
CA HIS A 47 -5.89 -0.22 11.14
C HIS A 47 -5.89 1.26 10.74
N GLY A 48 -6.77 1.63 9.83
CA GLY A 48 -6.89 3.02 9.38
C GLY A 48 -5.92 3.43 8.29
N GLY A 49 -5.25 2.47 7.66
CA GLY A 49 -4.28 2.77 6.59
C GLY A 49 -4.93 3.50 5.43
N LEU A 50 -4.36 4.65 5.05
CA LEU A 50 -4.93 5.53 4.03
C LEU A 50 -4.74 4.96 2.62
N GLY A 51 -5.67 5.30 1.72
CA GLY A 51 -5.61 4.93 0.30
C GLY A 51 -4.81 5.95 -0.51
N ILE A 52 -3.59 6.25 -0.08
CA ILE A 52 -2.68 7.18 -0.73
C ILE A 52 -1.45 6.44 -1.25
N GLU A 53 -0.78 6.99 -2.26
CA GLU A 53 0.34 6.29 -2.90
C GLU A 53 1.47 5.96 -1.94
N GLU A 54 1.68 6.77 -0.91
CA GLU A 54 2.71 6.54 0.10
C GLU A 54 2.43 5.34 1.01
N ASN A 55 1.21 4.81 0.96
CA ASN A 55 0.79 3.66 1.75
C ASN A 55 0.39 2.46 0.90
N LEU A 56 0.65 2.50 -0.41
CA LEU A 56 0.17 1.47 -1.31
C LEU A 56 1.31 0.80 -2.08
N LEU A 57 1.11 -0.48 -2.39
CA LEU A 57 2.10 -1.33 -3.03
C LEU A 57 1.41 -2.19 -4.09
N THR A 58 2.14 -2.48 -5.18
CA THR A 58 1.68 -3.45 -6.18
C THR A 58 2.22 -4.81 -5.79
N LEU A 59 1.32 -5.76 -5.51
CA LEU A 59 1.67 -7.13 -5.15
C LEU A 59 0.77 -8.09 -5.90
N CYS A 60 1.34 -9.20 -6.37
CA CYS A 60 0.52 -10.27 -6.92
C CYS A 60 -0.36 -10.87 -5.81
N ASP A 61 -1.41 -11.58 -6.18
CA ASP A 61 -2.37 -12.11 -5.20
C ASP A 61 -1.71 -12.99 -4.15
N TRP A 62 -0.75 -13.82 -4.56
CA TRP A 62 -0.06 -14.69 -3.62
C TRP A 62 0.79 -13.89 -2.62
N CYS A 63 1.61 -12.94 -3.12
CA CYS A 63 2.45 -12.13 -2.24
C CYS A 63 1.61 -11.22 -1.34
N HIS A 64 0.48 -10.70 -1.84
CA HIS A 64 -0.44 -9.90 -1.04
C HIS A 64 -1.00 -10.72 0.12
N ASN A 65 -1.40 -11.96 -0.17
CA ASN A 65 -1.89 -12.87 0.88
C ASN A 65 -0.80 -13.18 1.90
N GLN A 66 0.45 -13.41 1.45
CA GLN A 66 1.57 -13.64 2.35
C GLN A 66 1.84 -12.44 3.24
N PHE A 67 1.79 -11.23 2.68
CA PHE A 67 1.98 -10.01 3.44
C PHE A 67 0.90 -9.81 4.50
N ASP A 68 -0.34 -10.14 4.17
CA ASP A 68 -1.46 -9.95 5.11
C ASP A 68 -1.51 -11.04 6.19
N ASN A 69 -1.13 -12.27 5.87
CA ASN A 69 -1.51 -13.44 6.71
C ASN A 69 -0.36 -14.37 7.09
N SER A 70 0.87 -14.18 6.59
CA SER A 70 1.94 -15.12 6.88
C SER A 70 2.89 -14.65 7.98
N GLU A 71 3.72 -15.56 8.45
CA GLU A 71 4.78 -15.27 9.42
C GLU A 71 5.87 -14.37 8.82
N TYR A 72 5.91 -14.22 7.49
CA TYR A 72 6.89 -13.38 6.80
C TYR A 72 6.47 -11.91 6.70
N ARG A 73 5.30 -11.57 7.26
CA ARG A 73 4.77 -10.21 7.22
C ARG A 73 5.78 -9.16 7.70
N HIS A 74 6.48 -9.46 8.80
CA HIS A 74 7.43 -8.52 9.38
C HIS A 74 8.59 -8.19 8.43
N GLU A 75 9.19 -9.22 7.83
CA GLU A 75 10.31 -9.04 6.89
C GLU A 75 9.85 -8.32 5.63
N MET A 76 8.69 -8.68 5.11
CA MET A 76 8.11 -8.02 3.94
C MET A 76 7.84 -6.56 4.25
N LYS A 77 7.32 -6.25 5.43
CA LYS A 77 7.03 -4.89 5.84
C LYS A 77 8.30 -4.03 5.90
N LEU A 78 9.39 -4.58 6.39
CA LEU A 78 10.68 -3.87 6.41
C LEU A 78 11.16 -3.53 5.00
N LEU A 79 11.06 -4.47 4.07
CA LEU A 79 11.43 -4.25 2.68
C LEU A 79 10.58 -3.16 2.03
N PHE A 80 9.26 -3.26 2.21
CA PHE A 80 8.33 -2.30 1.61
C PHE A 80 8.48 -0.91 2.22
N GLY A 81 8.75 -0.82 3.52
CA GLY A 81 8.99 0.46 4.17
C GLY A 81 10.22 1.16 3.61
N ARG A 82 11.30 0.41 3.36
CA ARG A 82 12.50 0.95 2.74
C ARG A 82 12.22 1.46 1.32
N TYR A 83 11.43 0.70 0.56
CA TYR A 83 11.06 1.07 -0.80
C TYR A 83 10.25 2.38 -0.81
N LEU A 84 9.24 2.46 0.04
CA LEU A 84 8.39 3.66 0.13
C LEU A 84 9.20 4.87 0.57
N LYS A 85 10.05 4.71 1.57
CA LYS A 85 10.90 5.79 2.04
C LYS A 85 11.86 6.28 0.96
N ALA A 86 12.37 5.37 0.14
CA ALA A 86 13.27 5.72 -0.96
C ALA A 86 12.54 6.51 -2.05
N ASN A 87 11.25 6.23 -2.26
CA ASN A 87 10.44 6.92 -3.27
C ASN A 87 9.87 8.25 -2.77
N TYR A 88 9.71 8.42 -1.46
CA TYR A 88 9.10 9.61 -0.87
C TYR A 88 9.99 10.11 0.26
N PRO A 89 10.84 11.13 0.01
CA PRO A 89 11.81 11.60 1.01
C PRO A 89 11.20 12.03 2.35
N ASP A 90 9.96 12.53 2.34
CA ASP A 90 9.26 12.96 3.55
C ASP A 90 8.37 11.86 4.14
N TRP A 91 8.57 10.62 3.71
CA TRP A 91 7.75 9.49 4.13
C TRP A 91 7.80 9.28 5.64
N ASP A 92 6.63 9.18 6.26
CA ASP A 92 6.47 9.07 7.71
C ASP A 92 5.26 8.16 7.98
N GLU A 93 5.49 7.01 8.59
CA GLU A 93 4.44 6.04 8.88
C GLU A 93 3.27 6.63 9.65
N THR A 94 3.54 7.60 10.54
CA THR A 94 2.47 8.20 11.35
C THR A 94 1.48 9.00 10.53
N LYS A 95 1.87 9.38 9.31
CA LYS A 95 1.00 10.13 8.39
C LYS A 95 0.20 9.24 7.46
N LEU A 96 0.36 7.92 7.54
CA LEU A 96 -0.31 6.97 6.68
C LEU A 96 -1.62 6.44 7.26
N ILE A 97 -2.02 6.93 8.42
CA ILE A 97 -3.15 6.42 9.19
C ILE A 97 -4.22 7.49 9.31
N TYR A 98 -5.48 7.08 9.12
CA TYR A 98 -6.62 7.97 9.33
C TYR A 98 -6.66 8.48 10.77
N LYS A 99 -6.88 9.78 10.93
CA LYS A 99 -7.01 10.42 12.24
C LYS A 99 -8.36 11.08 12.34
N LYS A 100 -8.99 10.94 13.51
CA LYS A 100 -10.28 11.58 13.77
C LYS A 100 -10.17 13.10 13.55
N GLY A 101 -11.12 13.65 12.82
CA GLY A 101 -11.11 15.06 12.43
C GLY A 101 -10.52 15.33 11.05
N MET A 102 -9.98 14.31 10.39
CA MET A 102 -9.49 14.39 9.01
C MET A 102 -10.69 14.54 8.07
N GLU A 103 -10.60 15.39 7.06
CA GLU A 103 -11.69 15.62 6.10
C GLU A 103 -11.51 14.89 4.77
#